data_6c9d498b73f937ac2ce6cb531c5a4ccb
#
_entry.id   6c9d498b73f937ac2ce6cb531c5a4ccb
#
_cell.length_a   1.000
_cell.length_b   1.000
_cell.length_c   1.000
_cell.angle_alpha   90.00
_cell.angle_beta   90.00
_cell.angle_gamma   90.00
#
_symmetry.space_group_name_H-M   'P 1'
#
loop_
_entity.id
_entity.type
_entity.pdbx_description
1 polymer ?
#
loop_
_entity_poly.entity_id
_entity_poly.type
_entity_poly.pdbx_seq_one_letter_code
_entity_poly.pdbx_strand_id
1 'polypeptide(L)'
;MLRRELEIKPDLEIHSVRAVLKDQLVSHGDCEVLVDVGAANMAAMKEAMAAADRILIPVPPSQADVWATQRFLHMVGQDMEAVKMNGNQQTIAFVNRADTNKSIRETHETEAALRMLPGIDVVLPQRLRMRTSFRRSLSEGLAAFEMWPRSKAAEEFRILATALYPGIAGS
;
A
#
# COMPACT_ATOMS: atom_id res chain seq x y z
N MET A 1 -19.14 -0.29 0.82
CA MET A 1 -20.57 -0.26 1.12
C MET A 1 -21.09 1.16 1.07
N LEU A 2 -20.71 2.07 1.97
CA LEU A 2 -21.14 3.48 2.00
C LEU A 2 -20.98 4.23 0.66
N ARG A 3 -19.84 4.02 -0.05
CA ARG A 3 -19.59 4.71 -1.32
C ARG A 3 -20.63 4.38 -2.40
N ARG A 4 -21.09 3.13 -2.50
CA ARG A 4 -22.15 2.72 -3.44
C ARG A 4 -23.50 3.31 -3.07
N GLU A 5 -23.82 3.38 -1.78
CA GLU A 5 -25.05 3.97 -1.27
C GLU A 5 -25.13 5.48 -1.54
N LEU A 6 -23.99 6.16 -1.62
CA LEU A 6 -23.89 7.59 -1.90
C LEU A 6 -23.74 7.91 -3.41
N GLU A 7 -23.76 6.92 -4.30
CA GLU A 7 -23.58 7.07 -5.75
C GLU A 7 -22.32 7.86 -6.16
N ILE A 8 -21.25 7.74 -5.34
CA ILE A 8 -20.00 8.48 -5.58
C ILE A 8 -19.21 7.84 -6.72
N LYS A 9 -18.82 8.66 -7.69
CA LYS A 9 -18.00 8.24 -8.83
C LYS A 9 -16.51 8.53 -8.59
N PRO A 10 -15.58 7.73 -9.15
CA PRO A 10 -15.86 6.48 -9.88
C PRO A 10 -16.37 5.39 -8.93
N ASP A 11 -17.25 4.53 -9.45
CA ASP A 11 -17.62 3.31 -8.74
C ASP A 11 -16.43 2.34 -8.76
N LEU A 12 -16.14 1.74 -7.62
CA LEU A 12 -15.07 0.77 -7.48
C LEU A 12 -15.66 -0.63 -7.51
N GLU A 13 -15.23 -1.45 -8.44
CA GLU A 13 -15.53 -2.87 -8.39
C GLU A 13 -14.77 -3.50 -7.22
N ILE A 14 -15.52 -4.08 -6.28
CA ILE A 14 -14.96 -4.74 -5.10
C ILE A 14 -15.34 -6.22 -5.15
N HIS A 15 -14.33 -7.05 -5.30
CA HIS A 15 -14.48 -8.51 -5.34
C HIS A 15 -13.96 -9.12 -4.05
N SER A 16 -14.75 -10.01 -3.44
CA SER A 16 -14.29 -10.80 -2.31
C SER A 16 -13.71 -12.12 -2.84
N VAL A 17 -12.41 -12.30 -2.66
CA VAL A 17 -11.71 -13.49 -3.15
C VAL A 17 -11.76 -14.58 -2.08
N ARG A 18 -12.45 -15.68 -2.39
CA ARG A 18 -12.51 -16.90 -1.55
C ARG A 18 -11.85 -18.11 -2.22
N ALA A 19 -11.47 -17.98 -3.49
CA ALA A 19 -10.87 -19.04 -4.31
C ALA A 19 -9.57 -18.53 -4.94
N VAL A 20 -8.99 -19.29 -5.83
CA VAL A 20 -7.70 -19.01 -6.47
C VAL A 20 -7.68 -17.60 -7.10
N LEU A 21 -6.87 -16.72 -6.53
CA LEU A 21 -6.74 -15.32 -6.98
C LEU A 21 -6.29 -15.23 -8.43
N LYS A 22 -5.42 -16.13 -8.87
CA LYS A 22 -4.84 -16.13 -10.21
C LYS A 22 -5.90 -16.17 -11.31
N ASP A 23 -6.94 -16.99 -11.16
CA ASP A 23 -7.99 -17.11 -12.16
C ASP A 23 -8.85 -15.83 -12.27
N GLN A 24 -9.00 -15.11 -11.15
CA GLN A 24 -9.70 -13.83 -11.12
C GLN A 24 -8.86 -12.71 -11.73
N LEU A 25 -7.55 -12.70 -11.54
CA LEU A 25 -6.66 -11.70 -12.14
C LEU A 25 -6.63 -11.79 -13.67
N VAL A 26 -6.68 -12.99 -14.24
CA VAL A 26 -6.71 -13.19 -15.71
C VAL A 26 -7.91 -12.50 -16.35
N SER A 27 -9.06 -12.46 -15.69
CA SER A 27 -10.26 -11.80 -16.22
C SER A 27 -10.19 -10.27 -16.23
N HIS A 28 -9.18 -9.67 -15.59
CA HIS A 28 -8.99 -8.22 -15.45
C HIS A 28 -7.66 -7.74 -16.06
N GLY A 29 -7.14 -8.44 -17.07
CA GLY A 29 -5.82 -8.22 -17.65
C GLY A 29 -5.51 -6.80 -18.16
N ASP A 30 -6.54 -6.01 -18.47
CA ASP A 30 -6.41 -4.62 -18.95
C ASP A 30 -6.68 -3.57 -17.84
N CYS A 31 -6.83 -4.01 -16.59
CA CYS A 31 -7.17 -3.14 -15.47
C CYS A 31 -6.03 -3.10 -14.43
N GLU A 32 -5.92 -1.97 -13.73
CA GLU A 32 -5.15 -1.91 -12.49
C GLU A 32 -5.94 -2.61 -11.37
N VAL A 33 -5.35 -3.64 -10.77
CA VAL A 33 -5.99 -4.42 -9.71
C VAL A 33 -5.26 -4.18 -8.39
N LEU A 34 -5.96 -3.68 -7.38
CA LEU A 34 -5.45 -3.53 -6.02
C LEU A 34 -5.93 -4.71 -5.17
N VAL A 35 -4.99 -5.48 -4.65
CA VAL A 35 -5.29 -6.63 -3.78
C VAL A 35 -5.00 -6.27 -2.34
N ASP A 36 -6.05 -6.16 -1.51
CA ASP A 36 -5.93 -5.96 -0.05
C ASP A 36 -6.09 -7.29 0.66
N VAL A 37 -5.04 -7.74 1.34
CA VAL A 37 -5.02 -9.03 2.02
C VAL A 37 -4.83 -8.83 3.51
N GLY A 38 -5.78 -9.34 4.29
CA GLY A 38 -5.67 -9.34 5.75
C GLY A 38 -4.55 -10.24 6.26
N ALA A 39 -3.81 -9.78 7.27
CA ALA A 39 -2.67 -10.48 7.87
C ALA A 39 -2.98 -11.88 8.42
N ALA A 40 -4.26 -12.19 8.66
CA ALA A 40 -4.68 -13.50 9.18
C ALA A 40 -4.68 -14.63 8.12
N ASN A 41 -4.63 -14.28 6.82
CA ASN A 41 -4.67 -15.25 5.72
C ASN A 41 -3.33 -15.31 4.97
N MET A 42 -2.37 -16.00 5.55
CA MET A 42 -1.02 -16.16 4.98
C MET A 42 -1.01 -16.84 3.61
N ALA A 43 -1.90 -17.79 3.37
CA ALA A 43 -1.96 -18.50 2.08
C ALA A 43 -2.40 -17.54 0.96
N ALA A 44 -3.49 -16.80 1.17
CA ALA A 44 -3.95 -15.79 0.22
C ALA A 44 -2.93 -14.66 0.03
N MET A 45 -2.21 -14.27 1.09
CA MET A 45 -1.16 -13.26 1.01
C MET A 45 -0.01 -13.72 0.11
N LYS A 46 0.48 -14.95 0.28
CA LYS A 46 1.54 -15.52 -0.57
C LYS A 46 1.10 -15.62 -2.02
N GLU A 47 -0.13 -16.05 -2.27
CA GLU A 47 -0.69 -16.13 -3.61
C GLU A 47 -0.79 -14.73 -4.27
N ALA A 48 -1.29 -13.73 -3.53
CA ALA A 48 -1.38 -12.36 -3.99
C ALA A 48 0.00 -11.77 -4.30
N MET A 49 0.97 -11.97 -3.42
CA MET A 49 2.34 -11.49 -3.62
C MET A 49 3.00 -12.17 -4.83
N ALA A 50 2.78 -13.46 -5.04
CA ALA A 50 3.32 -14.18 -6.20
C ALA A 50 2.74 -13.68 -7.54
N ALA A 51 1.52 -13.17 -7.54
CA ALA A 51 0.84 -12.68 -8.73
C ALA A 51 1.04 -11.17 -8.97
N ALA A 52 1.49 -10.42 -7.97
CA ALA A 52 1.61 -8.96 -8.04
C ALA A 52 2.82 -8.52 -8.85
N ASP A 53 2.68 -7.46 -9.66
CA ASP A 53 3.80 -6.75 -10.27
C ASP A 53 4.49 -5.82 -9.26
N ARG A 54 3.71 -5.27 -8.32
CA ARG A 54 4.20 -4.39 -7.25
C ARG A 54 3.61 -4.78 -5.91
N ILE A 55 4.48 -4.89 -4.91
CA ILE A 55 4.11 -5.10 -3.51
C ILE A 55 4.34 -3.80 -2.76
N LEU A 56 3.28 -3.23 -2.20
CA LEU A 56 3.36 -1.98 -1.44
C LEU A 56 3.26 -2.26 0.06
N ILE A 57 4.29 -1.86 0.80
CA ILE A 57 4.41 -2.09 2.25
C ILE A 57 4.35 -0.75 2.99
N PRO A 58 3.20 -0.38 3.57
CA PRO A 58 3.09 0.77 4.45
C PRO A 58 3.61 0.44 5.85
N VAL A 59 4.65 1.13 6.32
CA VAL A 59 5.31 0.86 7.61
C VAL A 59 5.11 2.04 8.56
N PRO A 60 4.50 1.85 9.74
CA PRO A 60 4.47 2.88 10.78
C PRO A 60 5.89 3.18 11.32
N PRO A 61 6.16 4.42 11.78
CA PRO A 61 7.48 4.81 12.23
C PRO A 61 7.77 4.34 13.66
N SER A 62 8.02 3.05 13.84
CA SER A 62 8.52 2.50 15.11
C SER A 62 9.52 1.37 14.86
N GLN A 63 10.41 1.17 15.80
CA GLN A 63 11.38 0.07 15.76
C GLN A 63 10.68 -1.30 15.73
N ALA A 64 9.57 -1.43 16.44
CA ALA A 64 8.77 -2.66 16.45
C ALA A 64 8.18 -2.97 15.09
N ASP A 65 7.69 -1.95 14.36
CA ASP A 65 7.13 -2.11 13.02
C ASP A 65 8.22 -2.44 11.98
N VAL A 66 9.43 -1.86 12.13
CA VAL A 66 10.59 -2.24 11.31
C VAL A 66 10.95 -3.71 11.51
N TRP A 67 11.02 -4.18 12.76
CA TRP A 67 11.28 -5.59 13.05
C TRP A 67 10.17 -6.53 12.54
N ALA A 68 8.92 -6.11 12.67
CA ALA A 68 7.79 -6.87 12.12
C ALA A 68 7.88 -6.97 10.58
N THR A 69 8.24 -5.88 9.91
CA THR A 69 8.47 -5.83 8.47
C THR A 69 9.64 -6.74 8.07
N GLN A 70 10.76 -6.69 8.78
CA GLN A 70 11.90 -7.57 8.54
C GLN A 70 11.53 -9.05 8.66
N ARG A 71 10.80 -9.40 9.73
CA ARG A 71 10.34 -10.78 9.95
C ARG A 71 9.39 -11.23 8.84
N PHE A 72 8.48 -10.35 8.44
CA PHE A 72 7.55 -10.60 7.35
C PHE A 72 8.30 -10.88 6.04
N LEU A 73 9.22 -10.00 5.65
CA LEU A 73 10.02 -10.16 4.43
C LEU A 73 10.85 -11.45 4.45
N HIS A 74 11.43 -11.80 5.59
CA HIS A 74 12.17 -13.05 5.74
C HIS A 74 11.27 -14.29 5.56
N MET A 75 10.11 -14.29 6.21
CA MET A 75 9.15 -15.40 6.14
C MET A 75 8.59 -15.59 4.73
N VAL A 76 8.30 -14.50 4.04
CA VAL A 76 7.76 -14.55 2.68
C VAL A 76 8.86 -14.81 1.66
N GLY A 77 10.05 -14.23 1.85
CA GLY A 77 11.20 -14.36 0.95
C GLY A 77 11.65 -15.80 0.74
N GLN A 78 11.61 -16.62 1.79
CA GLN A 78 11.96 -18.05 1.69
C GLN A 78 11.04 -18.81 0.74
N ASP A 79 9.76 -18.42 0.67
CA ASP A 79 8.79 -19.05 -0.23
C ASP A 79 8.77 -18.37 -1.63
N MET A 80 9.06 -17.08 -1.70
CA MET A 80 8.98 -16.31 -2.95
C MET A 80 10.15 -16.55 -3.91
N GLU A 81 11.32 -16.94 -3.43
CA GLU A 81 12.42 -17.34 -4.33
C GLU A 81 12.03 -18.55 -5.20
N ALA A 82 11.14 -19.41 -4.67
CA ALA A 82 10.60 -20.55 -5.41
C ALA A 82 9.43 -20.19 -6.35
N VAL A 83 8.81 -19.01 -6.19
CA VAL A 83 7.52 -18.64 -6.83
C VAL A 83 7.63 -17.35 -7.65
N LYS A 84 8.78 -16.69 -7.78
CA LYS A 84 8.93 -15.49 -8.63
C LYS A 84 8.51 -15.82 -10.08
N MET A 85 7.22 -15.68 -10.34
CA MET A 85 6.64 -15.87 -11.68
C MET A 85 6.92 -14.67 -12.59
N ASN A 86 7.21 -13.49 -12.03
CA ASN A 86 7.50 -12.26 -12.75
C ASN A 86 8.88 -11.74 -12.34
N GLY A 87 9.86 -11.83 -13.23
CA GLY A 87 11.22 -11.31 -13.00
C GLY A 87 11.30 -9.78 -12.77
N ASN A 88 10.19 -9.05 -12.94
CA ASN A 88 10.10 -7.60 -12.79
C ASN A 88 9.30 -7.17 -11.55
N GLN A 89 8.95 -8.08 -10.64
CA GLN A 89 8.23 -7.73 -9.42
C GLN A 89 9.04 -6.76 -8.56
N GLN A 90 8.41 -5.71 -8.07
CA GLN A 90 9.02 -4.68 -7.25
C GLN A 90 8.37 -4.58 -5.87
N THR A 91 9.18 -4.65 -4.82
CA THR A 91 8.76 -4.41 -3.44
C THR A 91 9.06 -2.98 -3.04
N ILE A 92 8.02 -2.22 -2.76
CA ILE A 92 8.08 -0.79 -2.46
C ILE A 92 7.61 -0.56 -1.03
N ALA A 93 8.44 0.10 -0.21
CA ALA A 93 8.04 0.50 1.14
C ALA A 93 7.92 2.03 1.26
N PHE A 94 7.06 2.48 2.15
CA PHE A 94 6.98 3.89 2.53
C PHE A 94 6.52 4.04 3.99
N VAL A 95 6.86 5.17 4.61
CA VAL A 95 6.41 5.44 5.98
C VAL A 95 4.96 5.91 5.98
N ASN A 96 4.12 5.11 6.62
CA ASN A 96 2.71 5.41 6.86
C ASN A 96 2.50 5.82 8.32
N ARG A 97 1.50 6.65 8.58
CA ARG A 97 1.18 7.15 9.93
C ARG A 97 2.35 7.92 10.58
N ALA A 98 3.19 8.56 9.76
CA ALA A 98 4.26 9.41 10.24
C ALA A 98 3.72 10.53 11.15
N ASP A 99 4.53 10.97 12.11
CA ASP A 99 4.13 12.09 12.95
C ASP A 99 3.99 13.38 12.12
N THR A 100 3.08 14.25 12.53
CA THR A 100 2.90 15.57 11.93
C THR A 100 4.00 16.55 12.31
N ASN A 101 4.65 16.32 13.44
CA ASN A 101 5.82 17.07 13.88
C ASN A 101 7.08 16.56 13.16
N LYS A 102 7.67 17.41 12.32
CA LYS A 102 8.86 17.10 11.53
C LYS A 102 10.15 16.92 12.36
N SER A 103 10.15 17.36 13.63
CA SER A 103 11.30 17.24 14.52
C SER A 103 11.43 15.83 15.13
N ILE A 104 10.43 15.00 14.98
CA ILE A 104 10.43 13.62 15.48
C ILE A 104 11.31 12.76 14.57
N ARG A 105 12.33 12.14 15.16
CA ARG A 105 13.38 11.41 14.44
C ARG A 105 12.95 10.03 13.97
N GLU A 106 12.00 9.40 14.64
CA GLU A 106 11.55 8.03 14.37
C GLU A 106 11.16 7.80 12.90
N THR A 107 10.58 8.81 12.26
CA THR A 107 10.24 8.73 10.82
C THR A 107 11.49 8.58 9.95
N HIS A 108 12.53 9.35 10.21
CA HIS A 108 13.78 9.30 9.46
C HIS A 108 14.58 8.03 9.77
N GLU A 109 14.60 7.63 11.03
CA GLU A 109 15.24 6.39 11.48
C GLU A 109 14.57 5.17 10.84
N THR A 110 13.24 5.16 10.77
CA THR A 110 12.48 4.10 10.08
C THR A 110 12.81 4.04 8.60
N GLU A 111 12.84 5.17 7.90
CA GLU A 111 13.22 5.18 6.47
C GLU A 111 14.65 4.67 6.25
N ALA A 112 15.58 5.09 7.10
CA ALA A 112 16.96 4.61 7.03
C ALA A 112 17.04 3.09 7.26
N ALA A 113 16.33 2.58 8.25
CA ALA A 113 16.25 1.16 8.54
C ALA A 113 15.62 0.37 7.38
N LEU A 114 14.51 0.85 6.80
CA LEU A 114 13.85 0.19 5.66
C LEU A 114 14.77 0.05 4.44
N ARG A 115 15.62 1.06 4.16
CA ARG A 115 16.59 1.00 3.06
C ARG A 115 17.67 -0.07 3.26
N MET A 116 17.85 -0.54 4.48
CA MET A 116 18.82 -1.60 4.82
C MET A 116 18.21 -2.99 4.87
N LEU A 117 16.88 -3.10 4.79
CA LEU A 117 16.20 -4.39 4.84
C LEU A 117 16.32 -5.12 3.50
N PRO A 118 16.81 -6.37 3.51
CA PRO A 118 16.79 -7.21 2.32
C PRO A 118 15.33 -7.49 1.90
N GLY A 119 15.07 -7.50 0.59
CA GLY A 119 13.73 -7.75 0.05
C GLY A 119 12.89 -6.49 -0.15
N ILE A 120 13.41 -5.29 0.13
CA ILE A 120 12.82 -4.02 -0.27
C ILE A 120 13.65 -3.44 -1.42
N ASP A 121 13.03 -3.25 -2.58
CA ASP A 121 13.71 -2.72 -3.76
C ASP A 121 13.73 -1.19 -3.75
N VAL A 122 12.64 -0.57 -3.28
CA VAL A 122 12.47 0.88 -3.22
C VAL A 122 11.88 1.34 -1.90
N VAL A 123 12.48 2.34 -1.28
CA VAL A 123 11.87 3.08 -0.16
C VAL A 123 11.50 4.47 -0.66
N LEU A 124 10.20 4.73 -0.76
CA LEU A 124 9.69 6.03 -1.20
C LEU A 124 9.93 7.09 -0.12
N PRO A 125 10.38 8.29 -0.49
CA PRO A 125 10.50 9.41 0.46
C PRO A 125 9.14 10.05 0.81
N GLN A 126 8.09 9.71 0.06
CA GLN A 126 6.72 10.15 0.31
C GLN A 126 6.17 9.47 1.56
N ARG A 127 5.52 10.26 2.40
CA ARG A 127 5.00 9.81 3.70
C ARG A 127 3.53 10.18 3.83
N LEU A 128 2.74 9.29 4.39
CA LEU A 128 1.40 9.64 4.87
C LEU A 128 1.47 9.87 6.38
N ARG A 129 1.06 11.05 6.83
CA ARG A 129 1.06 11.39 8.25
C ARG A 129 -0.22 10.95 8.95
N MET A 130 -0.14 10.80 10.26
CA MET A 130 -1.30 10.50 11.09
C MET A 130 -2.23 11.72 11.17
N ARG A 131 -3.15 11.83 10.20
CA ARG A 131 -4.11 12.91 10.12
C ARG A 131 -5.52 12.44 10.39
N THR A 132 -6.26 13.22 11.15
CA THR A 132 -7.69 12.97 11.44
C THR A 132 -8.52 12.89 10.15
N SER A 133 -8.13 13.63 9.10
CA SER A 133 -8.82 13.61 7.80
C SER A 133 -8.89 12.22 7.19
N PHE A 134 -7.84 11.40 7.26
CA PHE A 134 -7.88 10.03 6.73
C PHE A 134 -8.92 9.15 7.46
N ARG A 135 -9.02 9.29 8.78
CA ARG A 135 -10.00 8.51 9.56
C ARG A 135 -11.43 8.99 9.32
N ARG A 136 -11.64 10.32 9.27
CA ARG A 136 -12.98 10.89 9.05
C ARG A 136 -13.50 10.59 7.65
N SER A 137 -12.68 10.75 6.62
CA SER A 137 -13.12 10.45 5.25
C SER A 137 -13.52 8.99 5.08
N LEU A 138 -12.77 8.07 5.69
CA LEU A 138 -13.11 6.65 5.65
C LEU A 138 -14.46 6.35 6.32
N SER A 139 -14.79 7.02 7.43
CA SER A 139 -16.09 6.89 8.10
C SER A 139 -17.27 7.33 7.22
N GLU A 140 -17.02 8.26 6.29
CA GLU A 140 -18.01 8.76 5.33
C GLU A 140 -17.98 7.99 3.98
N GLY A 141 -17.17 6.95 3.88
CA GLY A 141 -17.00 6.20 2.63
C GLY A 141 -16.27 6.97 1.52
N LEU A 142 -15.54 8.03 1.88
CA LEU A 142 -14.82 8.91 0.97
C LEU A 142 -13.31 8.81 1.15
N ALA A 143 -12.56 9.17 0.12
CA ALA A 143 -11.15 9.46 0.26
C ALA A 143 -10.93 10.88 0.83
N ALA A 144 -9.80 11.10 1.50
CA ALA A 144 -9.48 12.41 2.07
C ALA A 144 -9.43 13.54 1.04
N PHE A 145 -9.02 13.24 -0.20
CA PHE A 145 -8.96 14.20 -1.29
C PHE A 145 -10.34 14.51 -1.91
N GLU A 146 -11.32 13.62 -1.76
CA GLU A 146 -12.71 13.85 -2.17
C GLU A 146 -13.42 14.76 -1.15
N MET A 147 -13.23 14.50 0.14
CA MET A 147 -13.88 15.25 1.20
C MET A 147 -13.23 16.62 1.44
N TRP A 148 -11.89 16.68 1.40
CA TRP A 148 -11.12 17.91 1.61
C TRP A 148 -10.00 18.04 0.59
N PRO A 149 -10.30 18.42 -0.67
CA PRO A 149 -9.33 18.38 -1.78
C PRO A 149 -8.11 19.30 -1.60
N ARG A 150 -8.22 20.33 -0.74
CA ARG A 150 -7.13 21.28 -0.43
C ARG A 150 -6.41 20.96 0.89
N SER A 151 -6.71 19.84 1.52
CA SER A 151 -6.09 19.46 2.81
C SER A 151 -4.67 18.93 2.60
N LYS A 152 -3.85 19.02 3.65
CA LYS A 152 -2.52 18.39 3.67
C LYS A 152 -2.59 16.87 3.50
N ALA A 153 -3.67 16.22 3.92
CA ALA A 153 -3.88 14.80 3.69
C ALA A 153 -4.07 14.49 2.20
N ALA A 154 -4.86 15.31 1.51
CA ALA A 154 -5.06 15.19 0.07
C ALA A 154 -3.76 15.42 -0.71
N GLU A 155 -2.96 16.40 -0.32
CA GLU A 155 -1.66 16.69 -0.89
C GLU A 155 -0.69 15.51 -0.73
N GLU A 156 -0.52 15.01 0.50
CA GLU A 156 0.34 13.86 0.80
C GLU A 156 -0.07 12.62 0.00
N PHE A 157 -1.37 12.37 -0.09
CA PHE A 157 -1.88 11.24 -0.86
C PHE A 157 -1.58 11.37 -2.36
N ARG A 158 -1.82 12.56 -2.95
CA ARG A 158 -1.52 12.79 -4.37
C ARG A 158 -0.03 12.63 -4.68
N ILE A 159 0.84 13.15 -3.82
CA ILE A 159 2.29 13.00 -3.98
C ILE A 159 2.70 11.52 -3.95
N LEU A 160 2.15 10.74 -3.03
CA LEU A 160 2.39 9.29 -2.97
C LEU A 160 1.82 8.58 -4.22
N ALA A 161 0.59 8.89 -4.61
CA ALA A 161 -0.03 8.31 -5.79
C ALA A 161 0.77 8.61 -7.07
N THR A 162 1.25 9.84 -7.24
CA THR A 162 2.11 10.22 -8.37
C THR A 162 3.44 9.44 -8.37
N ALA A 163 4.01 9.18 -7.20
CA ALA A 163 5.25 8.40 -7.11
C ALA A 163 5.02 6.91 -7.46
N LEU A 164 3.84 6.38 -7.13
CA LEU A 164 3.47 5.01 -7.49
C LEU A 164 3.04 4.88 -8.96
N TYR A 165 2.44 5.92 -9.51
CA TYR A 165 1.87 5.94 -10.86
C TYR A 165 2.35 7.19 -11.63
N PRO A 166 3.61 7.23 -12.06
CA PRO A 166 4.17 8.42 -12.71
C PRO A 166 3.46 8.82 -14.03
N GLY A 167 2.76 7.89 -14.67
CA GLY A 167 2.00 8.14 -15.90
C GLY A 167 0.65 8.85 -15.70
N ILE A 168 0.12 8.92 -14.46
CA ILE A 168 -1.20 9.51 -14.17
C ILE A 168 -1.10 11.02 -13.85
N ALA A 169 0.08 11.54 -13.62
CA ALA A 169 0.30 12.92 -13.17
C ALA A 169 0.01 14.01 -14.24
N GLY A 170 -0.49 13.66 -15.41
CA GLY A 170 -0.68 14.56 -16.55
C GLY A 170 -2.08 14.58 -17.19
N SER A 171 -3.07 13.95 -16.57
CA SER A 171 -4.45 13.96 -17.08
C SER A 171 -5.40 14.75 -16.19
#